data_b5121a9582a652f3fe23599a94e39639
#
_entry.id   b5121a9582a652f3fe23599a94e39639
#
_cell.length_a   1.000
_cell.length_b   1.000
_cell.length_c   1.000
_cell.angle_alpha   90.00
_cell.angle_beta   90.00
_cell.angle_gamma   90.00
#
_symmetry.space_group_name_H-M   'P 1'
#
loop_
_entity.id
_entity.type
_entity.pdbx_description
1 polymer ?
#
loop_
_entity_poly.entity_id
_entity_poly.type
_entity_poly.pdbx_seq_one_letter_code
_entity_poly.pdbx_strand_id
1 'polypeptide(L)'
;MYKRQSLNTSALTGESLPREAGVGDEVISGCINMSGVLKIRTTKEFGESTVSKILDMVENASSKKSRSENFISKFAKYYTPAVCYGALALAILPPLVRLLFLGMTPEWGDWVMRALTFLVISCPCALVISIPLSFFAGIGGASNAGVLVKGSNYLETLSQTKYVVFDKTGTMTQGVFEVSGVHHSSMDTEKLLEYAALAECHSSHPISKSLKKAYGKPLDPSRVTDVEEISGNGVIAKVDGVRVAAGNSKLMNKLGVEYHDCHSTGTIIHMAVDGQYAGHIVISDVVKPHSKEAIEQLKRAGVQKTVMLTGDATVSYTHLRAH
;
A
#
# COMPACT_ATOMS: atom_id res chain seq x y z
N MET A 1 18.48 4.82 34.10
CA MET A 1 18.24 3.75 33.10
C MET A 1 17.29 4.30 32.08
N TYR A 2 17.75 4.66 30.87
CA TYR A 2 16.86 5.19 29.82
C TYR A 2 16.05 4.02 29.28
N LYS A 3 14.73 4.02 29.54
CA LYS A 3 13.80 3.02 29.01
C LYS A 3 13.65 3.23 27.50
N ARG A 4 13.63 2.17 26.72
CA ARG A 4 13.23 2.22 25.32
C ARG A 4 11.79 2.73 25.23
N GLN A 5 11.50 3.52 24.20
CA GLN A 5 10.18 4.11 23.97
C GLN A 5 9.51 3.40 22.79
N SER A 6 8.19 3.28 22.85
CA SER A 6 7.40 2.69 21.76
C SER A 6 6.87 3.77 20.85
N LEU A 7 7.14 3.64 19.55
CA LEU A 7 6.73 4.55 18.49
C LEU A 7 5.73 3.86 17.58
N ASN A 8 4.58 4.47 17.41
CA ASN A 8 3.64 4.04 16.38
C ASN A 8 4.09 4.58 15.02
N THR A 9 4.45 3.68 14.12
CA THR A 9 4.91 3.97 12.76
C THR A 9 3.86 3.57 11.71
N SER A 10 2.69 3.11 12.12
CA SER A 10 1.67 2.53 11.22
C SER A 10 1.25 3.45 10.07
N ALA A 11 1.21 4.76 10.32
CA ALA A 11 0.89 5.74 9.28
C ALA A 11 1.94 5.85 8.16
N LEU A 12 3.18 5.43 8.43
CA LEU A 12 4.30 5.50 7.49
C LEU A 12 4.67 4.16 6.87
N THR A 13 4.64 3.10 7.69
CA THR A 13 5.10 1.75 7.29
C THR A 13 3.96 0.78 7.05
N GLY A 14 2.73 1.12 7.47
CA GLY A 14 1.58 0.23 7.45
C GLY A 14 1.62 -0.86 8.54
N GLU A 15 2.72 -0.97 9.30
CA GLU A 15 2.86 -1.99 10.33
C GLU A 15 2.15 -1.58 11.62
N SER A 16 1.29 -2.47 12.12
CA SER A 16 0.51 -2.22 13.33
C SER A 16 1.32 -2.44 14.61
N LEU A 17 2.51 -3.07 14.51
CA LEU A 17 3.38 -3.28 15.67
C LEU A 17 4.21 -2.02 15.93
N PRO A 18 4.19 -1.48 17.15
CA PRO A 18 5.02 -0.34 17.52
C PRO A 18 6.52 -0.65 17.41
N ARG A 19 7.28 0.28 16.82
CA ARG A 19 8.73 0.20 16.77
C ARG A 19 9.32 0.73 18.07
N GLU A 20 10.30 0.04 18.62
CA GLU A 20 11.05 0.52 19.75
C GLU A 20 12.18 1.46 19.33
N ALA A 21 12.36 2.54 20.10
CA ALA A 21 13.47 3.47 19.94
C ALA A 21 14.22 3.65 21.26
N GLY A 22 15.52 3.47 21.22
CA GLY A 22 16.47 3.70 22.31
C GLY A 22 17.33 4.94 22.09
N VAL A 23 18.29 5.15 22.97
CA VAL A 23 19.26 6.24 22.84
C VAL A 23 20.19 5.94 21.66
N GLY A 24 20.26 6.88 20.71
CA GLY A 24 21.08 6.76 19.50
C GLY A 24 20.35 6.20 18.28
N ASP A 25 19.12 5.75 18.44
CA ASP A 25 18.32 5.24 17.32
C ASP A 25 17.77 6.40 16.49
N GLU A 26 17.67 6.18 15.18
CA GLU A 26 17.08 7.14 14.25
C GLU A 26 15.55 7.07 14.32
N VAL A 27 14.91 8.24 14.48
CA VAL A 27 13.45 8.39 14.54
C VAL A 27 12.98 9.14 13.29
N ILE A 28 11.99 8.57 12.59
CA ILE A 28 11.46 9.11 11.35
C ILE A 28 10.36 10.15 11.65
N SER A 29 10.35 11.25 10.90
CA SER A 29 9.26 12.24 10.96
C SER A 29 7.92 11.58 10.59
N GLY A 30 6.86 11.87 11.37
CA GLY A 30 5.52 11.29 11.19
C GLY A 30 5.20 10.11 12.10
N CYS A 31 6.15 9.65 12.95
CA CYS A 31 5.87 8.66 13.99
C CYS A 31 5.18 9.31 15.20
N ILE A 32 4.33 8.54 15.87
CA ILE A 32 3.65 8.96 17.10
C ILE A 32 4.29 8.27 18.30
N ASN A 33 4.78 9.05 19.26
CA ASN A 33 5.29 8.51 20.51
C ASN A 33 4.13 8.00 21.39
N MET A 34 4.17 6.74 21.77
CA MET A 34 3.12 6.10 22.58
C MET A 34 3.43 6.05 24.06
N SER A 35 4.69 6.20 24.45
CA SER A 35 5.09 6.05 25.86
C SER A 35 6.23 7.00 26.22
N GLY A 36 6.11 7.66 27.40
CA GLY A 36 7.15 8.49 28.00
C GLY A 36 7.52 9.74 27.19
N VAL A 37 8.66 10.33 27.52
CA VAL A 37 9.17 11.57 26.87
C VAL A 37 10.38 11.22 26.01
N LEU A 38 10.35 11.66 24.76
CA LEU A 38 11.47 11.57 23.81
C LEU A 38 12.19 12.90 23.71
N LYS A 39 13.52 12.86 23.84
CA LYS A 39 14.37 13.98 23.49
C LYS A 39 15.04 13.69 22.15
N ILE A 40 14.68 14.47 21.13
CA ILE A 40 15.09 14.24 19.74
C ILE A 40 16.01 15.37 19.29
N ARG A 41 17.06 15.01 18.55
CA ARG A 41 17.90 15.98 17.80
C ARG A 41 17.52 15.86 16.33
N THR A 42 17.11 16.97 15.72
CA THR A 42 16.86 17.03 14.27
C THR A 42 18.18 16.91 13.51
N THR A 43 18.20 16.02 12.50
CA THR A 43 19.37 15.75 11.66
C THR A 43 19.21 16.25 10.23
N LYS A 44 17.99 16.57 9.82
CA LYS A 44 17.64 17.03 8.46
C LYS A 44 16.67 18.21 8.54
N GLU A 45 16.71 19.09 7.55
CA GLU A 45 15.71 20.15 7.39
C GLU A 45 14.35 19.57 6.97
N PHE A 46 13.28 20.36 7.17
CA PHE A 46 11.90 19.92 6.85
C PHE A 46 11.75 19.47 5.39
N GLY A 47 12.35 20.20 4.44
CA GLY A 47 12.30 19.86 3.01
C GLY A 47 12.91 18.49 2.66
N GLU A 48 13.84 18.00 3.46
CA GLU A 48 14.47 16.70 3.30
C GLU A 48 13.78 15.58 4.12
N SER A 49 12.76 15.93 4.90
CA SER A 49 12.03 15.00 5.73
C SER A 49 11.23 13.98 4.90
N THR A 50 10.97 12.80 5.46
CA THR A 50 10.16 11.77 4.82
C THR A 50 8.75 12.27 4.48
N VAL A 51 8.14 13.06 5.37
CA VAL A 51 6.81 13.64 5.17
C VAL A 51 6.82 14.63 4.01
N SER A 52 7.82 15.50 3.92
CA SER A 52 7.95 16.46 2.82
C SER A 52 8.10 15.76 1.46
N LYS A 53 8.92 14.71 1.39
CA LYS A 53 9.06 13.90 0.16
C LYS A 53 7.77 13.21 -0.24
N ILE A 54 6.99 12.69 0.71
CA ILE A 54 5.68 12.09 0.42
C ILE A 54 4.71 13.14 -0.13
N LEU A 55 4.65 14.33 0.50
CA LEU A 55 3.82 15.44 0.03
C LEU A 55 4.21 15.88 -1.39
N ASP A 56 5.50 16.04 -1.67
CA ASP A 56 6.02 16.39 -3.00
C ASP A 56 5.65 15.31 -4.05
N MET A 57 5.77 14.02 -3.70
CA MET A 57 5.34 12.94 -4.59
C MET A 57 3.83 12.98 -4.86
N VAL A 58 3.00 13.29 -3.87
CA VAL A 58 1.54 13.37 -4.04
C VAL A 58 1.16 14.59 -4.89
N GLU A 59 1.77 15.74 -4.66
CA GLU A 59 1.52 16.97 -5.40
C GLU A 59 1.93 16.83 -6.88
N ASN A 60 3.12 16.29 -7.13
CA ASN A 60 3.64 16.10 -8.49
C ASN A 60 3.00 14.91 -9.24
N ALA A 61 2.38 13.96 -8.53
CA ALA A 61 1.72 12.83 -9.18
C ALA A 61 0.50 13.26 -10.02
N SER A 62 -0.19 14.33 -9.65
CA SER A 62 -1.44 14.77 -10.30
C SER A 62 -1.24 15.56 -11.60
N SER A 63 -0.01 16.01 -11.91
CA SER A 63 0.25 16.91 -13.05
C SER A 63 0.65 16.23 -14.37
N LYS A 64 0.82 14.89 -14.40
CA LYS A 64 1.30 14.17 -15.58
C LYS A 64 0.17 13.86 -16.56
N LYS A 65 0.22 14.49 -17.75
CA LYS A 65 -0.67 14.16 -18.89
C LYS A 65 -0.43 12.74 -19.40
N SER A 66 -1.48 12.10 -19.92
CA SER A 66 -1.40 10.78 -20.54
C SER A 66 -0.53 10.80 -21.82
N ARG A 67 -0.02 9.63 -22.22
CA ARG A 67 0.73 9.49 -23.50
C ARG A 67 -0.16 9.81 -24.68
N SER A 68 -1.44 9.42 -24.62
CA SER A 68 -2.42 9.67 -25.66
C SER A 68 -2.72 11.15 -25.84
N GLU A 69 -2.83 11.93 -24.75
CA GLU A 69 -2.97 13.39 -24.82
C GLU A 69 -1.71 14.06 -25.39
N ASN A 70 -0.53 13.58 -25.03
CA ASN A 70 0.73 14.03 -25.60
C ASN A 70 0.86 13.68 -27.08
N PHE A 71 0.32 12.53 -27.52
CA PHE A 71 0.27 12.14 -28.92
C PHE A 71 -0.59 13.12 -29.73
N ILE A 72 -1.81 13.47 -29.25
CA ILE A 72 -2.67 14.47 -29.92
C ILE A 72 -1.93 15.79 -30.09
N SER A 73 -1.26 16.26 -29.03
CA SER A 73 -0.52 17.54 -29.08
C SER A 73 0.62 17.50 -30.10
N LYS A 74 1.37 16.39 -30.16
CA LYS A 74 2.43 16.19 -31.16
C LYS A 74 1.86 16.06 -32.59
N PHE A 75 0.80 15.30 -32.75
CA PHE A 75 0.15 15.12 -34.04
C PHE A 75 -0.36 16.46 -34.59
N ALA A 76 -1.08 17.23 -33.77
CA ALA A 76 -1.58 18.53 -34.14
C ALA A 76 -0.47 19.52 -34.60
N LYS A 77 0.69 19.46 -33.93
CA LYS A 77 1.87 20.31 -34.24
C LYS A 77 2.39 20.12 -35.67
N TYR A 78 2.30 18.93 -36.24
CA TYR A 78 2.76 18.64 -37.61
C TYR A 78 1.62 18.59 -38.60
N TYR A 79 0.48 18.02 -38.22
CA TYR A 79 -0.67 17.85 -39.08
C TYR A 79 -1.29 19.18 -39.49
N THR A 80 -1.51 20.09 -38.55
CA THR A 80 -2.14 21.38 -38.82
C THR A 80 -1.36 22.22 -39.84
N PRO A 81 -0.05 22.45 -39.69
CA PRO A 81 0.70 23.15 -40.72
C PRO A 81 0.67 22.45 -42.09
N ALA A 82 0.79 21.10 -42.10
CA ALA A 82 0.77 20.35 -43.37
C ALA A 82 -0.54 20.53 -44.13
N VAL A 83 -1.68 20.47 -43.42
CA VAL A 83 -3.00 20.71 -44.03
C VAL A 83 -3.16 22.14 -44.46
N CYS A 84 -2.70 23.12 -43.67
CA CYS A 84 -2.76 24.54 -44.06
C CYS A 84 -1.91 24.82 -45.31
N TYR A 85 -0.68 24.30 -45.39
CA TYR A 85 0.16 24.44 -46.59
C TYR A 85 -0.44 23.71 -47.80
N GLY A 86 -1.04 22.53 -47.60
CA GLY A 86 -1.75 21.80 -48.64
C GLY A 86 -2.94 22.59 -49.21
N ALA A 87 -3.73 23.19 -48.32
CA ALA A 87 -4.84 24.04 -48.70
C ALA A 87 -4.39 25.30 -49.47
N LEU A 88 -3.31 25.93 -49.00
CA LEU A 88 -2.73 27.10 -49.68
C LEU A 88 -2.19 26.71 -51.06
N ALA A 89 -1.51 25.59 -51.16
CA ALA A 89 -1.06 25.06 -52.45
C ALA A 89 -2.23 24.78 -53.42
N LEU A 90 -3.32 24.19 -52.88
CA LEU A 90 -4.52 23.92 -53.67
C LEU A 90 -5.24 25.20 -54.13
N ALA A 91 -5.20 26.26 -53.35
CA ALA A 91 -5.79 27.55 -53.72
C ALA A 91 -4.97 28.29 -54.80
N ILE A 92 -3.64 28.14 -54.79
CA ILE A 92 -2.75 28.95 -55.63
C ILE A 92 -2.22 28.20 -56.86
N LEU A 93 -1.72 26.97 -56.71
CA LEU A 93 -1.04 26.25 -57.79
C LEU A 93 -1.94 25.97 -59.01
N PRO A 94 -3.15 25.42 -58.85
CA PRO A 94 -3.97 25.12 -60.03
C PRO A 94 -4.42 26.35 -60.81
N PRO A 95 -4.86 27.47 -60.18
CA PRO A 95 -5.14 28.70 -60.95
C PRO A 95 -3.92 29.23 -61.70
N LEU A 96 -2.75 29.16 -61.11
CA LEU A 96 -1.51 29.63 -61.67
C LEU A 96 -1.08 28.78 -62.88
N VAL A 97 -1.19 27.45 -62.75
CA VAL A 97 -0.95 26.53 -63.86
C VAL A 97 -1.91 26.76 -65.03
N ARG A 98 -3.21 26.95 -64.73
CA ARG A 98 -4.24 27.29 -65.80
C ARG A 98 -3.90 28.56 -66.51
N LEU A 99 -3.47 29.59 -65.76
CA LEU A 99 -3.13 30.89 -66.37
C LEU A 99 -1.82 30.83 -67.19
N LEU A 100 -0.77 30.23 -66.66
CA LEU A 100 0.58 30.29 -67.23
C LEU A 100 0.83 29.22 -68.29
N PHE A 101 0.28 28.03 -68.20
CA PHE A 101 0.60 26.88 -69.03
C PHE A 101 -0.54 26.51 -69.95
N LEU A 102 -1.80 26.72 -69.54
CA LEU A 102 -2.98 26.31 -70.29
C LEU A 102 -3.69 27.46 -71.01
N GLY A 103 -3.35 28.73 -70.71
CA GLY A 103 -4.01 29.91 -71.28
C GLY A 103 -5.51 30.01 -70.94
N MET A 104 -5.98 29.33 -69.92
CA MET A 104 -7.37 29.27 -69.48
C MET A 104 -7.65 30.28 -68.35
N THR A 105 -8.94 30.60 -68.19
CA THR A 105 -9.36 31.44 -67.04
C THR A 105 -8.96 30.79 -65.72
N PRO A 106 -8.35 31.50 -64.75
CA PRO A 106 -7.79 30.93 -63.56
C PRO A 106 -8.80 30.43 -62.53
N GLU A 107 -10.06 30.87 -62.55
CA GLU A 107 -11.20 30.49 -61.72
C GLU A 107 -10.80 30.48 -60.18
N TRP A 108 -10.22 31.56 -59.72
CA TRP A 108 -9.74 31.70 -58.32
C TRP A 108 -10.81 31.37 -57.30
N GLY A 109 -12.06 31.79 -57.50
CA GLY A 109 -13.16 31.54 -56.58
C GLY A 109 -13.41 30.07 -56.32
N ASP A 110 -13.42 29.25 -57.37
CA ASP A 110 -13.66 27.82 -57.28
C ASP A 110 -12.51 27.09 -56.56
N TRP A 111 -11.28 27.48 -56.87
CA TRP A 111 -10.11 26.86 -56.22
C TRP A 111 -9.96 27.26 -54.75
N VAL A 112 -10.32 28.50 -54.40
CA VAL A 112 -10.39 28.92 -52.99
C VAL A 112 -11.49 28.15 -52.25
N MET A 113 -12.67 27.98 -52.86
CA MET A 113 -13.74 27.17 -52.25
C MET A 113 -13.33 25.72 -52.07
N ARG A 114 -12.62 25.10 -53.00
CA ARG A 114 -12.07 23.74 -52.88
C ARG A 114 -11.03 23.66 -51.80
N ALA A 115 -10.17 24.65 -51.66
CA ALA A 115 -9.16 24.71 -50.58
C ALA A 115 -9.81 24.86 -49.20
N LEU A 116 -10.85 25.69 -49.06
CA LEU A 116 -11.62 25.80 -47.83
C LEU A 116 -12.36 24.50 -47.49
N THR A 117 -12.96 23.86 -48.47
CA THR A 117 -13.59 22.54 -48.32
C THR A 117 -12.60 21.49 -47.87
N PHE A 118 -11.40 21.48 -48.46
CA PHE A 118 -10.29 20.60 -48.04
C PHE A 118 -9.91 20.82 -46.59
N LEU A 119 -9.80 22.06 -46.11
CA LEU A 119 -9.53 22.39 -44.70
C LEU A 119 -10.60 21.81 -43.76
N VAL A 120 -11.88 21.97 -44.12
CA VAL A 120 -12.99 21.46 -43.28
C VAL A 120 -12.99 19.94 -43.22
N ILE A 121 -12.84 19.26 -44.36
CA ILE A 121 -12.83 17.79 -44.43
C ILE A 121 -11.60 17.20 -43.73
N SER A 122 -10.48 17.91 -43.81
CA SER A 122 -9.22 17.47 -43.16
C SER A 122 -9.19 17.68 -41.63
N CYS A 123 -10.28 18.16 -41.02
CA CYS A 123 -10.33 18.32 -39.59
C CYS A 123 -10.35 16.94 -38.87
N PRO A 124 -9.39 16.61 -38.02
CA PRO A 124 -9.38 15.34 -37.28
C PRO A 124 -10.32 15.38 -36.06
N CYS A 125 -11.51 15.98 -36.21
CA CYS A 125 -12.43 16.26 -35.09
C CYS A 125 -12.82 14.99 -34.32
N ALA A 126 -13.03 13.88 -35.03
CA ALA A 126 -13.35 12.59 -34.42
C ALA A 126 -12.22 12.10 -33.50
N LEU A 127 -10.96 12.25 -33.91
CA LEU A 127 -9.82 11.85 -33.10
C LEU A 127 -9.66 12.74 -31.85
N VAL A 128 -9.83 14.05 -32.02
CA VAL A 128 -9.66 15.03 -30.92
C VAL A 128 -10.74 14.90 -29.86
N ILE A 129 -11.97 14.55 -30.24
CA ILE A 129 -13.09 14.40 -29.30
C ILE A 129 -13.15 13.00 -28.71
N SER A 130 -12.87 11.94 -29.47
CA SER A 130 -13.04 10.55 -29.03
C SER A 130 -12.10 10.17 -27.88
N ILE A 131 -10.86 10.66 -27.88
CA ILE A 131 -9.86 10.30 -26.86
C ILE A 131 -10.26 10.83 -25.48
N PRO A 132 -10.51 12.13 -25.26
CA PRO A 132 -11.01 12.61 -23.98
C PRO A 132 -12.30 11.94 -23.53
N LEU A 133 -13.26 11.75 -24.47
CA LEU A 133 -14.54 11.12 -24.16
C LEU A 133 -14.35 9.68 -23.66
N SER A 134 -13.45 8.92 -24.26
CA SER A 134 -13.13 7.56 -23.84
C SER A 134 -12.52 7.52 -22.43
N PHE A 135 -11.64 8.46 -22.12
CA PHE A 135 -11.09 8.59 -20.77
C PHE A 135 -12.16 8.98 -19.74
N PHE A 136 -13.03 9.93 -20.06
CA PHE A 136 -14.14 10.30 -19.16
C PHE A 136 -15.09 9.11 -18.92
N ALA A 137 -15.42 8.35 -19.95
CA ALA A 137 -16.23 7.16 -19.82
C ALA A 137 -15.54 6.10 -18.96
N GLY A 138 -14.24 5.87 -19.15
CA GLY A 138 -13.44 4.95 -18.36
C GLY A 138 -13.31 5.35 -16.89
N ILE A 139 -13.06 6.63 -16.61
CA ILE A 139 -13.01 7.18 -15.24
C ILE A 139 -14.38 7.06 -14.57
N GLY A 140 -15.45 7.40 -15.30
CA GLY A 140 -16.83 7.26 -14.80
C GLY A 140 -17.18 5.80 -14.47
N GLY A 141 -16.81 4.87 -15.35
CA GLY A 141 -17.00 3.43 -15.12
C GLY A 141 -16.23 2.93 -13.90
N ALA A 142 -14.97 3.33 -13.74
CA ALA A 142 -14.17 3.00 -12.56
C ALA A 142 -14.78 3.57 -11.27
N SER A 143 -15.28 4.82 -11.31
CA SER A 143 -15.94 5.45 -10.17
C SER A 143 -17.21 4.70 -9.74
N ASN A 144 -18.01 4.24 -10.71
CA ASN A 144 -19.19 3.41 -10.42
C ASN A 144 -18.83 2.07 -9.77
N ALA A 145 -17.63 1.55 -10.05
CA ALA A 145 -17.09 0.35 -9.40
C ALA A 145 -16.40 0.65 -8.04
N GLY A 146 -16.49 1.89 -7.52
CA GLY A 146 -15.87 2.30 -6.28
C GLY A 146 -14.37 2.63 -6.39
N VAL A 147 -13.83 2.77 -7.60
CA VAL A 147 -12.41 3.05 -7.84
C VAL A 147 -12.22 4.50 -8.26
N LEU A 148 -11.56 5.30 -7.43
CA LEU A 148 -11.22 6.68 -7.73
C LEU A 148 -9.94 6.75 -8.59
N VAL A 149 -10.10 7.08 -9.86
CA VAL A 149 -8.98 7.30 -10.80
C VAL A 149 -8.64 8.78 -10.86
N LYS A 150 -7.42 9.15 -10.50
CA LYS A 150 -6.97 10.55 -10.38
C LYS A 150 -6.58 11.24 -11.70
N GLY A 151 -6.67 10.53 -12.82
CA GLY A 151 -6.38 11.11 -14.15
C GLY A 151 -6.26 10.07 -15.25
N SER A 152 -6.33 10.52 -16.52
CA SER A 152 -6.26 9.68 -17.73
C SER A 152 -4.95 8.88 -17.85
N ASN A 153 -3.83 9.46 -17.41
CA ASN A 153 -2.52 8.80 -17.40
C ASN A 153 -2.50 7.54 -16.53
N TYR A 154 -3.28 7.49 -15.45
CA TYR A 154 -3.35 6.31 -14.58
C TYR A 154 -4.12 5.17 -15.23
N LEU A 155 -5.22 5.46 -15.97
CA LEU A 155 -5.94 4.45 -16.76
C LEU A 155 -5.04 3.86 -17.86
N GLU A 156 -4.32 4.71 -18.57
CA GLU A 156 -3.39 4.27 -19.62
C GLU A 156 -2.24 3.42 -19.03
N THR A 157 -1.66 3.83 -17.91
CA THR A 157 -0.62 3.07 -17.22
C THR A 157 -1.16 1.72 -16.72
N LEU A 158 -2.37 1.72 -16.16
CA LEU A 158 -3.01 0.50 -15.65
C LEU A 158 -3.23 -0.52 -16.77
N SER A 159 -3.66 -0.08 -17.97
CA SER A 159 -3.87 -0.96 -19.12
C SER A 159 -2.57 -1.65 -19.62
N GLN A 160 -1.41 -1.09 -19.32
CA GLN A 160 -0.08 -1.61 -19.71
C GLN A 160 0.65 -2.26 -18.54
N THR A 161 0.01 -2.39 -17.37
CA THR A 161 0.64 -2.89 -16.15
C THR A 161 0.97 -4.37 -16.28
N LYS A 162 2.26 -4.69 -16.13
CA LYS A 162 2.77 -6.07 -16.14
C LYS A 162 3.15 -6.56 -14.76
N TYR A 163 3.47 -5.66 -13.85
CA TYR A 163 3.93 -5.95 -12.49
C TYR A 163 3.06 -5.20 -11.51
N VAL A 164 2.52 -5.90 -10.53
CA VAL A 164 1.73 -5.31 -9.44
C VAL A 164 2.43 -5.60 -8.13
N VAL A 165 2.64 -4.56 -7.35
CA VAL A 165 3.28 -4.63 -6.03
C VAL A 165 2.23 -4.28 -5.00
N PHE A 166 1.98 -5.21 -4.08
CA PHE A 166 1.03 -5.05 -2.98
C PHE A 166 1.76 -4.80 -1.67
N ASP A 167 1.26 -3.89 -0.87
CA ASP A 167 1.52 -3.91 0.56
C ASP A 167 0.75 -5.07 1.20
N LYS A 168 1.33 -5.72 2.22
CA LYS A 168 0.69 -6.83 2.92
C LYS A 168 -0.42 -6.32 3.84
N THR A 169 -0.03 -5.50 4.82
CA THR A 169 -0.88 -5.15 5.97
C THR A 169 -1.97 -4.15 5.59
N GLY A 170 -3.23 -4.49 5.83
CA GLY A 170 -4.38 -3.65 5.47
C GLY A 170 -4.77 -3.67 3.99
N THR A 171 -3.90 -4.17 3.09
CA THR A 171 -4.17 -4.31 1.64
C THR A 171 -4.57 -5.73 1.29
N MET A 172 -3.67 -6.69 1.44
CA MET A 172 -3.96 -8.12 1.21
C MET A 172 -4.57 -8.78 2.45
N THR A 173 -4.31 -8.21 3.62
CA THR A 173 -4.84 -8.60 4.91
C THR A 173 -5.78 -7.53 5.46
N GLN A 174 -6.50 -7.87 6.52
CA GLN A 174 -7.48 -6.98 7.16
C GLN A 174 -6.83 -5.96 8.10
N GLY A 175 -5.54 -6.13 8.45
CA GLY A 175 -4.89 -5.36 9.50
C GLY A 175 -5.39 -5.72 10.91
N VAL A 176 -6.06 -6.86 11.02
CA VAL A 176 -6.59 -7.41 12.28
C VAL A 176 -5.82 -8.66 12.63
N PHE A 177 -5.24 -8.65 13.81
CA PHE A 177 -4.51 -9.80 14.33
C PHE A 177 -5.46 -10.79 14.99
N GLU A 178 -5.30 -12.06 14.68
CA GLU A 178 -6.06 -13.15 15.31
C GLU A 178 -5.11 -14.28 15.73
N VAL A 179 -5.49 -14.99 16.77
CA VAL A 179 -4.78 -16.22 17.19
C VAL A 179 -5.03 -17.28 16.12
N SER A 180 -3.97 -17.66 15.41
CA SER A 180 -4.02 -18.67 14.35
C SER A 180 -3.74 -20.08 14.86
N GLY A 181 -3.11 -20.22 16.02
CA GLY A 181 -2.86 -21.52 16.63
C GLY A 181 -2.18 -21.43 18.00
N VAL A 182 -2.28 -22.52 18.74
CA VAL A 182 -1.56 -22.77 20.00
C VAL A 182 -0.78 -24.06 19.80
N HIS A 183 0.53 -24.02 20.03
CA HIS A 183 1.42 -25.15 19.77
C HIS A 183 2.27 -25.48 20.99
N HIS A 184 2.70 -26.72 21.08
CA HIS A 184 3.55 -27.26 22.14
C HIS A 184 3.06 -26.92 23.54
N SER A 185 1.73 -26.88 23.73
CA SER A 185 1.12 -26.60 25.03
C SER A 185 1.31 -27.79 25.97
N SER A 186 1.89 -27.50 27.14
CA SER A 186 1.98 -28.49 28.27
C SER A 186 0.70 -28.52 29.11
N MET A 187 -0.24 -27.62 28.84
CA MET A 187 -1.52 -27.48 29.53
C MET A 187 -2.67 -27.38 28.52
N ASP A 188 -3.90 -27.38 29.03
CA ASP A 188 -5.07 -27.17 28.19
C ASP A 188 -5.00 -25.83 27.43
N THR A 189 -5.32 -25.86 26.16
CA THR A 189 -5.25 -24.69 25.24
C THR A 189 -6.08 -23.53 25.75
N GLU A 190 -7.28 -23.80 26.29
CA GLU A 190 -8.15 -22.76 26.82
C GLU A 190 -7.51 -22.07 28.04
N LYS A 191 -6.88 -22.86 28.93
CA LYS A 191 -6.19 -22.33 30.09
C LYS A 191 -4.94 -21.53 29.74
N LEU A 192 -4.21 -21.92 28.69
CA LEU A 192 -3.07 -21.16 28.19
C LEU A 192 -3.52 -19.82 27.63
N LEU A 193 -4.63 -19.79 26.85
CA LEU A 193 -5.22 -18.56 26.34
C LEU A 193 -5.75 -17.67 27.46
N GLU A 194 -6.37 -18.25 28.50
CA GLU A 194 -6.81 -17.52 29.70
C GLU A 194 -5.64 -16.80 30.36
N TYR A 195 -4.55 -17.52 30.64
CA TYR A 195 -3.37 -16.95 31.26
C TYR A 195 -2.72 -15.85 30.40
N ALA A 196 -2.64 -16.05 29.09
CA ALA A 196 -2.13 -15.05 28.18
C ALA A 196 -3.00 -13.79 28.16
N ALA A 197 -4.33 -13.95 28.10
CA ALA A 197 -5.28 -12.84 28.06
C ALA A 197 -5.32 -12.07 29.40
N LEU A 198 -5.18 -12.77 30.54
CA LEU A 198 -5.10 -12.16 31.87
C LEU A 198 -3.78 -11.43 32.05
N ALA A 199 -2.63 -12.03 31.72
CA ALA A 199 -1.32 -11.38 31.82
C ALA A 199 -1.27 -10.07 31.04
N GLU A 200 -1.95 -10.02 29.90
CA GLU A 200 -2.04 -8.85 29.00
C GLU A 200 -3.30 -7.98 29.24
N CYS A 201 -4.05 -8.20 30.33
CA CYS A 201 -5.35 -7.56 30.52
C CYS A 201 -5.28 -6.02 30.61
N HIS A 202 -4.20 -5.47 31.11
CA HIS A 202 -3.98 -4.03 31.23
C HIS A 202 -3.34 -3.38 29.98
N SER A 203 -2.85 -4.18 29.05
CA SER A 203 -2.22 -3.69 27.83
C SER A 203 -3.25 -3.30 26.76
N SER A 204 -2.99 -2.18 26.07
CA SER A 204 -3.77 -1.73 24.90
C SER A 204 -3.16 -2.20 23.56
N HIS A 205 -2.08 -2.99 23.61
CA HIS A 205 -1.36 -3.48 22.45
C HIS A 205 -2.29 -4.32 21.54
N PRO A 206 -2.15 -4.27 20.17
CA PRO A 206 -2.94 -5.09 19.25
C PRO A 206 -2.92 -6.59 19.57
N ILE A 207 -1.77 -7.11 19.97
CA ILE A 207 -1.59 -8.50 20.42
C ILE A 207 -2.50 -8.83 21.61
N SER A 208 -2.53 -7.96 22.62
CA SER A 208 -3.38 -8.14 23.81
C SER A 208 -4.86 -8.18 23.46
N LYS A 209 -5.29 -7.35 22.52
CA LYS A 209 -6.68 -7.37 21.99
C LYS A 209 -6.98 -8.70 21.31
N SER A 210 -6.03 -9.25 20.54
CA SER A 210 -6.18 -10.54 19.87
C SER A 210 -6.30 -11.69 20.84
N LEU A 211 -5.48 -11.71 21.90
CA LEU A 211 -5.54 -12.71 22.96
C LEU A 211 -6.88 -12.67 23.72
N LYS A 212 -7.34 -11.46 24.09
CA LYS A 212 -8.63 -11.26 24.75
C LYS A 212 -9.79 -11.72 23.88
N LYS A 213 -9.74 -11.42 22.58
CA LYS A 213 -10.75 -11.86 21.60
C LYS A 213 -10.76 -13.38 21.44
N ALA A 214 -9.58 -14.00 21.39
CA ALA A 214 -9.45 -15.45 21.23
C ALA A 214 -9.94 -16.23 22.48
N TYR A 215 -9.70 -15.70 23.67
CA TYR A 215 -10.24 -16.28 24.88
C TYR A 215 -11.78 -16.18 24.95
N GLY A 216 -12.36 -15.04 24.48
CA GLY A 216 -13.78 -14.89 24.24
C GLY A 216 -14.67 -14.85 25.47
N LYS A 217 -14.11 -14.93 26.69
CA LYS A 217 -14.84 -14.88 27.96
C LYS A 217 -14.50 -13.60 28.71
N PRO A 218 -15.38 -13.14 29.63
CA PRO A 218 -15.08 -12.01 30.50
C PRO A 218 -13.82 -12.27 31.32
N LEU A 219 -12.90 -11.29 31.31
CA LEU A 219 -11.69 -11.32 32.12
C LEU A 219 -11.93 -10.58 33.44
N ASP A 220 -11.47 -11.15 34.52
CA ASP A 220 -11.48 -10.49 35.83
C ASP A 220 -10.06 -9.99 36.15
N PRO A 221 -9.83 -8.65 36.00
CA PRO A 221 -8.51 -8.07 36.28
C PRO A 221 -8.06 -8.22 37.74
N SER A 222 -8.97 -8.45 38.68
CA SER A 222 -8.62 -8.62 40.10
C SER A 222 -7.78 -9.89 40.38
N ARG A 223 -7.83 -10.86 39.44
CA ARG A 223 -7.00 -12.09 39.52
C ARG A 223 -5.55 -11.84 39.14
N VAL A 224 -5.21 -10.63 38.67
CA VAL A 224 -3.87 -10.29 38.15
C VAL A 224 -3.19 -9.33 39.12
N THR A 225 -2.01 -9.71 39.56
CA THR A 225 -1.16 -8.90 40.45
C THR A 225 0.27 -8.87 39.90
N ASP A 226 1.09 -7.98 40.45
CA ASP A 226 2.55 -7.89 40.14
C ASP A 226 2.84 -7.83 38.62
N VAL A 227 2.13 -6.99 37.89
CA VAL A 227 2.33 -6.84 36.44
C VAL A 227 3.60 -6.05 36.16
N GLU A 228 4.53 -6.66 35.45
CA GLU A 228 5.78 -6.07 34.99
C GLU A 228 5.85 -6.16 33.47
N GLU A 229 5.69 -5.01 32.79
CA GLU A 229 5.87 -4.92 31.33
C GLU A 229 7.36 -4.71 31.01
N ILE A 230 7.95 -5.64 30.27
CA ILE A 230 9.33 -5.55 29.78
C ILE A 230 9.27 -5.11 28.32
N SER A 231 9.51 -3.82 28.11
CA SER A 231 9.42 -3.20 26.79
C SER A 231 10.17 -4.00 25.73
N GLY A 232 9.49 -4.32 24.61
CA GLY A 232 10.00 -5.11 23.50
C GLY A 232 10.28 -6.59 23.78
N ASN A 233 9.87 -7.09 24.93
CA ASN A 233 10.05 -8.51 25.23
C ASN A 233 8.74 -9.20 25.60
N GLY A 234 7.84 -8.52 26.32
CA GLY A 234 6.56 -9.07 26.77
C GLY A 234 6.21 -8.64 28.19
N VAL A 235 5.35 -9.39 28.83
CA VAL A 235 4.80 -9.12 30.17
C VAL A 235 5.04 -10.30 31.10
N ILE A 236 5.27 -9.98 32.37
CA ILE A 236 5.28 -10.94 33.47
C ILE A 236 4.21 -10.50 34.45
N ALA A 237 3.34 -11.39 34.88
CA ALA A 237 2.29 -11.11 35.85
C ALA A 237 2.07 -12.31 36.78
N LYS A 238 1.43 -12.09 37.93
CA LYS A 238 0.87 -13.16 38.72
C LYS A 238 -0.61 -13.28 38.45
N VAL A 239 -1.06 -14.43 37.97
CA VAL A 239 -2.44 -14.77 37.74
C VAL A 239 -2.86 -15.83 38.73
N ASP A 240 -3.80 -15.55 39.61
CA ASP A 240 -4.22 -16.42 40.71
C ASP A 240 -3.03 -16.90 41.57
N GLY A 241 -2.02 -16.04 41.78
CA GLY A 241 -0.81 -16.36 42.53
C GLY A 241 0.27 -17.11 41.72
N VAL A 242 -0.04 -17.58 40.50
CA VAL A 242 0.88 -18.29 39.60
C VAL A 242 1.64 -17.27 38.75
N ARG A 243 2.95 -17.42 38.65
CA ARG A 243 3.78 -16.52 37.82
C ARG A 243 3.67 -16.88 36.35
N VAL A 244 3.10 -15.99 35.57
CA VAL A 244 2.91 -16.14 34.11
C VAL A 244 3.80 -15.14 33.37
N ALA A 245 4.56 -15.60 32.40
CA ALA A 245 5.31 -14.77 31.48
C ALA A 245 4.80 -15.02 30.04
N ALA A 246 4.46 -13.94 29.35
CA ALA A 246 4.02 -13.95 27.95
C ALA A 246 4.89 -13.00 27.14
N GLY A 247 5.57 -13.48 26.08
CA GLY A 247 6.44 -12.63 25.29
C GLY A 247 7.22 -13.36 24.20
N ASN A 248 8.20 -12.65 23.63
CA ASN A 248 9.04 -13.20 22.58
C ASN A 248 10.18 -14.07 23.13
N SER A 249 10.97 -14.67 22.24
CA SER A 249 12.13 -15.50 22.60
C SER A 249 13.16 -14.78 23.48
N LYS A 250 13.28 -13.45 23.37
CA LYS A 250 14.18 -12.65 24.21
C LYS A 250 13.73 -12.66 25.67
N LEU A 251 12.42 -12.68 25.94
CA LEU A 251 11.90 -12.81 27.29
C LEU A 251 12.21 -14.17 27.86
N MET A 252 11.99 -15.25 27.09
CA MET A 252 12.30 -16.62 27.54
C MET A 252 13.79 -16.77 27.88
N ASN A 253 14.68 -16.26 27.04
CA ASN A 253 16.13 -16.25 27.30
C ASN A 253 16.50 -15.49 28.58
N LYS A 254 15.86 -14.35 28.86
CA LYS A 254 16.08 -13.57 30.08
C LYS A 254 15.64 -14.31 31.33
N LEU A 255 14.60 -15.13 31.21
CA LEU A 255 14.08 -15.94 32.33
C LEU A 255 14.79 -17.27 32.45
N GLY A 256 15.71 -17.64 31.56
CA GLY A 256 16.39 -18.93 31.53
C GLY A 256 15.45 -20.09 31.19
N VAL A 257 14.35 -19.83 30.51
CA VAL A 257 13.36 -20.84 30.11
C VAL A 257 13.72 -21.36 28.73
N GLU A 258 13.94 -22.65 28.59
CA GLU A 258 14.10 -23.30 27.29
C GLU A 258 12.75 -23.27 26.56
N TYR A 259 12.75 -22.86 25.29
CA TYR A 259 11.55 -22.77 24.46
C TYR A 259 11.73 -23.52 23.15
N HIS A 260 10.62 -23.87 22.52
CA HIS A 260 10.63 -24.51 21.21
C HIS A 260 10.55 -23.45 20.11
N ASP A 261 11.44 -23.53 19.12
CA ASP A 261 11.33 -22.71 17.91
C ASP A 261 10.06 -23.07 17.14
N CYS A 262 9.38 -22.05 16.68
CA CYS A 262 8.18 -22.18 15.87
C CYS A 262 8.44 -21.65 14.47
N HIS A 263 8.15 -22.47 13.47
CA HIS A 263 8.29 -22.11 12.06
C HIS A 263 6.97 -21.61 11.44
N SER A 264 5.93 -21.39 12.26
CA SER A 264 4.67 -20.83 11.79
C SER A 264 4.81 -19.34 11.44
N THR A 265 4.08 -18.92 10.41
CA THR A 265 4.05 -17.51 9.99
C THR A 265 3.22 -16.69 10.96
N GLY A 266 3.78 -15.63 11.50
CA GLY A 266 3.11 -14.73 12.43
C GLY A 266 3.99 -14.28 13.59
N THR A 267 3.38 -13.54 14.52
CA THR A 267 4.02 -13.17 15.79
C THR A 267 3.85 -14.30 16.78
N ILE A 268 4.95 -14.81 17.28
CA ILE A 268 4.98 -15.91 18.24
C ILE A 268 5.06 -15.32 19.66
N ILE A 269 4.12 -15.71 20.50
CA ILE A 269 4.11 -15.40 21.93
C ILE A 269 4.41 -16.69 22.69
N HIS A 270 5.61 -16.77 23.25
CA HIS A 270 5.99 -17.86 24.13
C HIS A 270 5.40 -17.62 25.52
N MET A 271 4.91 -18.68 26.13
CA MET A 271 4.32 -18.69 27.47
C MET A 271 5.16 -19.50 28.42
N ALA A 272 5.44 -18.93 29.58
CA ALA A 272 6.04 -19.66 30.69
C ALA A 272 5.19 -19.50 31.95
N VAL A 273 4.98 -20.59 32.66
CA VAL A 273 4.20 -20.66 33.91
C VAL A 273 5.09 -21.23 35.00
N ASP A 274 5.25 -20.51 36.11
CA ASP A 274 6.13 -20.84 37.23
C ASP A 274 7.56 -21.21 36.78
N GLY A 275 8.08 -20.51 35.78
CA GLY A 275 9.43 -20.70 35.26
C GLY A 275 9.61 -21.90 34.32
N GLN A 276 8.54 -22.61 33.99
CA GLN A 276 8.54 -23.70 33.01
C GLN A 276 7.85 -23.27 31.71
N TYR A 277 8.37 -23.74 30.57
CA TYR A 277 7.75 -23.48 29.26
C TYR A 277 6.38 -24.14 29.19
N ALA A 278 5.35 -23.34 28.89
CA ALA A 278 3.97 -23.79 28.84
C ALA A 278 3.43 -23.94 27.40
N GLY A 279 4.14 -23.43 26.42
CA GLY A 279 3.73 -23.48 25.00
C GLY A 279 3.89 -22.11 24.32
N HIS A 280 3.39 -22.02 23.10
CA HIS A 280 3.35 -20.72 22.40
C HIS A 280 2.04 -20.52 21.62
N ILE A 281 1.70 -19.26 21.49
CA ILE A 281 0.52 -18.78 20.76
C ILE A 281 1.03 -18.07 19.51
N VAL A 282 0.48 -18.44 18.35
CA VAL A 282 0.79 -17.79 17.07
C VAL A 282 -0.33 -16.82 16.73
N ILE A 283 0.06 -15.58 16.50
CA ILE A 283 -0.86 -14.51 16.07
C ILE A 283 -0.49 -14.09 14.68
N SER A 284 -1.44 -14.11 13.77
CA SER A 284 -1.26 -13.70 12.39
C SER A 284 -2.30 -12.68 11.95
N ASP A 285 -1.94 -11.88 10.96
CA ASP A 285 -2.87 -10.96 10.30
C ASP A 285 -3.79 -11.75 9.38
N VAL A 286 -5.08 -11.47 9.43
CA VAL A 286 -6.11 -12.21 8.67
C VAL A 286 -6.10 -11.78 7.22
N VAL A 287 -5.92 -12.73 6.31
CA VAL A 287 -5.99 -12.48 4.85
C VAL A 287 -7.43 -12.12 4.47
N LYS A 288 -7.62 -11.10 3.63
CA LYS A 288 -8.94 -10.75 3.11
C LYS A 288 -9.51 -11.88 2.25
N PRO A 289 -10.82 -12.17 2.33
CA PRO A 289 -11.45 -13.32 1.65
C PRO A 289 -11.20 -13.36 0.14
N HIS A 290 -11.17 -12.17 -0.50
CA HIS A 290 -11.04 -12.04 -1.95
C HIS A 290 -9.61 -11.82 -2.45
N SER A 291 -8.59 -11.86 -1.58
CA SER A 291 -7.20 -11.58 -1.97
C SER A 291 -6.67 -12.60 -2.98
N LYS A 292 -6.99 -13.88 -2.81
CA LYS A 292 -6.61 -14.95 -3.76
C LYS A 292 -7.26 -14.73 -5.12
N GLU A 293 -8.57 -14.52 -5.13
CA GLU A 293 -9.34 -14.28 -6.34
C GLU A 293 -8.84 -13.03 -7.09
N ALA A 294 -8.54 -11.93 -6.38
CA ALA A 294 -8.01 -10.73 -6.96
C ALA A 294 -6.67 -10.96 -7.70
N ILE A 295 -5.76 -11.76 -7.10
CA ILE A 295 -4.48 -12.12 -7.76
C ILE A 295 -4.72 -12.96 -9.01
N GLU A 296 -5.66 -13.92 -8.97
CA GLU A 296 -6.01 -14.74 -10.13
C GLU A 296 -6.61 -13.89 -11.26
N GLN A 297 -7.51 -12.98 -10.94
CA GLN A 297 -8.12 -12.06 -11.91
C GLN A 297 -7.08 -11.15 -12.55
N LEU A 298 -6.12 -10.61 -11.77
CA LEU A 298 -5.03 -9.80 -12.30
C LEU A 298 -4.13 -10.59 -13.26
N LYS A 299 -3.82 -11.86 -12.95
CA LYS A 299 -3.07 -12.74 -13.86
C LYS A 299 -3.83 -12.97 -15.16
N ARG A 300 -5.15 -13.21 -15.10
CA ARG A 300 -6.01 -13.37 -16.29
C ARG A 300 -6.09 -12.08 -17.10
N ALA A 301 -6.01 -10.91 -16.46
CA ALA A 301 -5.97 -9.60 -17.11
C ALA A 301 -4.61 -9.26 -17.76
N GLY A 302 -3.60 -10.14 -17.67
CA GLY A 302 -2.30 -9.98 -18.32
C GLY A 302 -1.16 -9.53 -17.41
N VAL A 303 -1.39 -9.45 -16.09
CA VAL A 303 -0.32 -9.18 -15.13
C VAL A 303 0.63 -10.38 -15.08
N GLN A 304 1.92 -10.13 -15.38
CA GLN A 304 2.94 -11.18 -15.47
C GLN A 304 3.48 -11.57 -14.10
N LYS A 305 3.57 -10.62 -13.18
CA LYS A 305 4.14 -10.85 -11.85
C LYS A 305 3.44 -10.00 -10.80
N THR A 306 3.10 -10.64 -9.70
CA THR A 306 2.63 -9.99 -8.47
C THR A 306 3.71 -10.10 -7.40
N VAL A 307 3.97 -9.02 -6.68
CA VAL A 307 4.97 -8.91 -5.62
C VAL A 307 4.27 -8.38 -4.38
N MET A 308 4.62 -8.90 -3.22
CA MET A 308 4.14 -8.39 -1.95
C MET A 308 5.30 -7.80 -1.16
N LEU A 309 5.12 -6.58 -0.65
CA LEU A 309 6.03 -5.94 0.28
C LEU A 309 5.52 -6.14 1.70
N THR A 310 6.43 -6.46 2.60
CA THR A 310 6.15 -6.58 4.03
C THR A 310 7.42 -6.29 4.82
N GLY A 311 7.27 -5.69 6.00
CA GLY A 311 8.36 -5.50 6.97
C GLY A 311 8.61 -6.72 7.86
N ASP A 312 7.82 -7.80 7.72
CA ASP A 312 7.99 -9.02 8.50
C ASP A 312 9.33 -9.71 8.22
N ALA A 313 9.81 -10.47 9.19
CA ALA A 313 11.02 -11.27 9.05
C ALA A 313 10.92 -12.28 7.87
N THR A 314 12.05 -12.61 7.26
CA THR A 314 12.18 -13.38 6.00
C THR A 314 11.41 -14.71 5.97
N VAL A 315 11.12 -15.31 7.11
CA VAL A 315 10.39 -16.59 7.24
C VAL A 315 8.92 -16.46 6.80
N SER A 316 8.31 -15.27 6.93
CA SER A 316 6.91 -15.02 6.54
C SER A 316 6.66 -15.04 5.02
N TYR A 317 7.71 -14.94 4.20
CA TYR A 317 7.57 -14.87 2.72
C TYR A 317 7.25 -16.20 2.04
N THR A 318 7.64 -17.32 2.64
CA THR A 318 7.62 -18.63 1.96
C THR A 318 6.21 -19.18 1.79
N HIS A 319 5.31 -18.92 2.71
CA HIS A 319 3.95 -19.46 2.68
C HIS A 319 2.97 -18.70 1.79
N LEU A 320 3.14 -17.41 1.59
CA LEU A 320 2.30 -16.63 0.66
C LEU A 320 2.69 -16.82 -0.82
N ARG A 321 3.84 -17.44 -1.09
CA ARG A 321 4.31 -17.79 -2.43
C ARG A 321 3.71 -19.10 -2.94
N ALA A 322 3.16 -19.94 -2.06
CA ALA A 322 2.65 -21.28 -2.37
C ALA A 322 1.13 -21.33 -2.61
N HIS A 323 0.44 -20.21 -2.53
CA HIS A 323 -0.99 -20.06 -2.83
C HIS A 323 -1.19 -18.97 -3.91
#